data_19d2f8cdd254ab66b89d80b1c405c429
#
_entry.id   19d2f8cdd254ab66b89d80b1c405c429
#
_cell.length_a   1.000
_cell.length_b   1.000
_cell.length_c   1.000
_cell.angle_alpha   90.00
_cell.angle_beta   90.00
_cell.angle_gamma   90.00
#
_symmetry.space_group_name_H-M   'P 1'
#
loop_
_entity.id
_entity.type
_entity.pdbx_description
1 polymer ?
#
loop_
_entity_poly.entity_id
_entity_poly.type
_entity_poly.pdbx_seq_one_letter_code
_entity_poly.pdbx_strand_id
1 'polypeptide(L)'
;MKKRRIKSYYTIFLFETVVMFFVILNSFKSSLSNVYVLPFILFICDLIFFLVLGSEKSNKRLNKIIDFDVFMFLMVFLILYYLFGIVIGYAKSNNYLTLYGLTVFIIPTILKIVFKEHLRKLILTKSGNNKFLIIYTVLLFIMIDVLPALSMLKMSNMHDVFIFIALVLLPSITFNISATYINMKVGYMPVIIYLLIFSLYQYIVPIVPNPSEYLKAIIDFILPILILFKVRKIVNKYSDENKEIDRNYKKSAIILLIIPIMLTIIIIYFVSGYFKYYALAIASGSMNPVFDRGSVVIIEQVNDKYDNYNKLKEGKIIAFKAEKNTVVHRLIRIVNVGDEIF
;
A
#
# COMPACT_ATOMS: atom_id res chain seq x y z
N MET A 1 -36.65 -14.94 -20.97
CA MET A 1 -35.30 -14.78 -20.43
C MET A 1 -34.56 -13.50 -20.93
N LYS A 2 -34.45 -13.23 -22.26
CA LYS A 2 -33.74 -12.08 -22.85
C LYS A 2 -34.24 -10.72 -22.31
N LYS A 3 -35.56 -10.51 -22.23
CA LYS A 3 -36.17 -9.25 -21.74
C LYS A 3 -35.85 -8.94 -20.27
N ARG A 4 -35.74 -9.98 -19.41
CA ARG A 4 -35.41 -9.83 -17.98
C ARG A 4 -33.91 -9.46 -17.77
N ARG A 5 -33.01 -10.01 -18.59
CA ARG A 5 -31.57 -9.64 -18.61
C ARG A 5 -31.34 -8.20 -19.06
N ILE A 6 -32.04 -7.77 -20.11
CA ILE A 6 -31.94 -6.40 -20.62
C ILE A 6 -32.38 -5.42 -19.53
N LYS A 7 -33.51 -5.65 -18.85
CA LYS A 7 -33.97 -4.82 -17.74
C LYS A 7 -32.95 -4.74 -16.59
N SER A 8 -32.28 -5.87 -16.28
CA SER A 8 -31.21 -5.89 -15.27
C SER A 8 -29.99 -5.04 -15.68
N TYR A 9 -29.61 -5.02 -16.95
CA TYR A 9 -28.49 -4.20 -17.40
C TYR A 9 -28.77 -2.69 -17.33
N TYR A 10 -29.99 -2.26 -17.65
CA TYR A 10 -30.42 -0.86 -17.48
C TYR A 10 -30.45 -0.46 -16.00
N THR A 11 -30.91 -1.33 -15.11
CA THR A 11 -30.89 -1.01 -13.67
C THR A 11 -29.47 -0.88 -13.12
N ILE A 12 -28.53 -1.73 -13.55
CA ILE A 12 -27.11 -1.63 -13.18
C ILE A 12 -26.52 -0.32 -13.69
N PHE A 13 -26.72 0.00 -14.97
CA PHE A 13 -26.21 1.23 -15.57
C PHE A 13 -26.74 2.47 -14.85
N LEU A 14 -28.05 2.53 -14.59
CA LEU A 14 -28.65 3.65 -13.82
C LEU A 14 -28.06 3.75 -12.40
N PHE A 15 -27.86 2.61 -11.74
CA PHE A 15 -27.25 2.60 -10.42
C PHE A 15 -25.81 3.16 -10.47
N GLU A 16 -24.99 2.70 -11.38
CA GLU A 16 -23.62 3.20 -11.55
C GLU A 16 -23.57 4.70 -11.85
N THR A 17 -24.50 5.22 -12.68
CA THR A 17 -24.59 6.67 -12.95
C THR A 17 -24.97 7.47 -11.71
N VAL A 18 -25.87 6.96 -10.87
CA VAL A 18 -26.24 7.58 -9.59
C VAL A 18 -25.06 7.60 -8.63
N VAL A 19 -24.33 6.49 -8.49
CA VAL A 19 -23.12 6.43 -7.65
C VAL A 19 -22.09 7.44 -8.15
N MET A 20 -21.84 7.50 -9.46
CA MET A 20 -20.91 8.46 -10.07
C MET A 20 -21.28 9.90 -9.75
N PHE A 21 -22.58 10.23 -9.84
CA PHE A 21 -23.09 11.57 -9.49
C PHE A 21 -22.81 11.93 -8.03
N PHE A 22 -23.09 11.03 -7.08
CA PHE A 22 -22.79 11.27 -5.66
C PHE A 22 -21.29 11.43 -5.38
N VAL A 23 -20.43 10.67 -6.06
CA VAL A 23 -18.96 10.80 -5.94
C VAL A 23 -18.49 12.17 -6.46
N ILE A 24 -19.02 12.61 -7.61
CA ILE A 24 -18.73 13.93 -8.18
C ILE A 24 -19.15 15.03 -7.19
N LEU A 25 -20.39 15.00 -6.68
CA LEU A 25 -20.87 15.98 -5.71
C LEU A 25 -20.02 16.04 -4.44
N ASN A 26 -19.59 14.88 -3.93
CA ASN A 26 -18.72 14.81 -2.76
C ASN A 26 -17.34 15.42 -3.03
N SER A 27 -16.80 15.26 -4.21
CA SER A 27 -15.46 15.75 -4.58
C SER A 27 -15.37 17.28 -4.61
N PHE A 28 -16.47 17.97 -4.89
CA PHE A 28 -16.53 19.44 -4.85
C PHE A 28 -16.67 20.03 -3.43
N LYS A 29 -16.97 19.22 -2.42
CA LYS A 29 -17.13 19.64 -1.01
C LYS A 29 -15.89 19.30 -0.18
N SER A 30 -14.70 19.66 -0.64
CA SER A 30 -13.44 19.31 0.03
C SER A 30 -13.25 20.04 1.37
N SER A 31 -13.47 19.35 2.48
CA SER A 31 -12.91 19.69 3.79
C SER A 31 -12.45 18.41 4.50
N LEU A 32 -11.41 18.51 5.33
CA LEU A 32 -10.88 17.39 6.14
C LEU A 32 -11.94 16.72 7.03
N SER A 33 -13.04 17.44 7.35
CA SER A 33 -14.21 16.93 8.10
C SER A 33 -14.98 15.84 7.36
N ASN A 34 -14.70 15.60 6.07
CA ASN A 34 -15.47 14.70 5.22
C ASN A 34 -14.77 13.36 4.90
N VAL A 35 -13.74 12.96 5.67
CA VAL A 35 -12.99 11.71 5.40
C VAL A 35 -13.88 10.47 5.43
N TYR A 36 -14.93 10.48 6.24
CA TYR A 36 -15.92 9.41 6.38
C TYR A 36 -17.06 9.46 5.35
N VAL A 37 -17.25 10.60 4.65
CA VAL A 37 -18.40 10.77 3.74
C VAL A 37 -18.31 9.80 2.57
N LEU A 38 -17.17 9.67 1.92
CA LEU A 38 -16.99 8.76 0.80
C LEU A 38 -17.16 7.27 1.21
N PRO A 39 -16.53 6.75 2.29
CA PRO A 39 -16.85 5.43 2.82
C PRO A 39 -18.34 5.21 3.12
N PHE A 40 -19.02 6.20 3.67
CA PHE A 40 -20.44 6.12 3.99
C PHE A 40 -21.32 6.07 2.74
N ILE A 41 -21.03 6.87 1.73
CA ILE A 41 -21.69 6.81 0.42
C ILE A 41 -21.53 5.42 -0.19
N LEU A 42 -20.30 4.89 -0.19
CA LEU A 42 -20.02 3.55 -0.73
C LEU A 42 -20.74 2.45 0.04
N PHE A 43 -20.83 2.56 1.37
CA PHE A 43 -21.61 1.64 2.21
C PHE A 43 -23.09 1.65 1.85
N ILE A 44 -23.71 2.84 1.74
CA ILE A 44 -25.12 2.94 1.36
C ILE A 44 -25.36 2.36 -0.03
N CYS A 45 -24.51 2.69 -0.99
CA CYS A 45 -24.59 2.16 -2.36
C CYS A 45 -24.45 0.63 -2.38
N ASP A 46 -23.51 0.08 -1.63
CA ASP A 46 -23.30 -1.36 -1.50
C ASP A 46 -24.51 -2.07 -0.90
N LEU A 47 -25.07 -1.51 0.16
CA LEU A 47 -26.27 -2.02 0.84
C LEU A 47 -27.50 -1.97 -0.08
N ILE A 48 -27.76 -0.86 -0.77
CA ILE A 48 -28.87 -0.73 -1.72
C ILE A 48 -28.73 -1.75 -2.85
N PHE A 49 -27.53 -1.88 -3.42
CA PHE A 49 -27.28 -2.82 -4.51
C PHE A 49 -27.50 -4.27 -4.04
N PHE A 50 -27.00 -4.61 -2.85
CA PHE A 50 -27.18 -5.92 -2.25
C PHE A 50 -28.67 -6.25 -2.02
N LEU A 51 -29.45 -5.31 -1.49
CA LEU A 51 -30.89 -5.49 -1.22
C LEU A 51 -31.71 -5.64 -2.51
N VAL A 52 -31.36 -4.87 -3.56
CA VAL A 52 -32.12 -4.86 -4.82
C VAL A 52 -31.78 -6.04 -5.72
N LEU A 53 -30.51 -6.39 -5.83
CA LEU A 53 -30.02 -7.38 -6.80
C LEU A 53 -29.48 -8.68 -6.17
N GLY A 54 -29.25 -8.69 -4.84
CA GLY A 54 -28.70 -9.82 -4.11
C GLY A 54 -27.25 -10.15 -4.46
N SER A 55 -26.69 -11.14 -3.79
CA SER A 55 -25.33 -11.64 -4.03
C SER A 55 -25.33 -13.03 -4.65
N GLU A 56 -24.27 -13.38 -5.37
CA GLU A 56 -24.03 -14.72 -5.88
C GLU A 56 -22.87 -15.40 -5.14
N LYS A 57 -22.96 -16.73 -5.00
CA LYS A 57 -21.93 -17.54 -4.34
C LYS A 57 -20.67 -17.61 -5.20
N SER A 58 -19.51 -17.40 -4.60
CA SER A 58 -18.19 -17.54 -5.25
C SER A 58 -17.55 -18.91 -4.94
N ASN A 59 -16.61 -19.36 -5.76
CA ASN A 59 -15.87 -20.60 -5.54
C ASN A 59 -14.82 -20.42 -4.41
N LYS A 60 -15.19 -20.88 -3.19
CA LYS A 60 -14.41 -20.61 -1.97
C LYS A 60 -13.00 -21.25 -1.91
N ARG A 61 -12.78 -22.36 -2.66
CA ARG A 61 -11.48 -23.07 -2.58
C ARG A 61 -10.38 -22.38 -3.36
N LEU A 62 -10.62 -22.04 -4.61
CA LEU A 62 -9.68 -21.34 -5.48
C LEU A 62 -9.33 -19.95 -4.90
N ASN A 63 -10.34 -19.27 -4.35
CA ASN A 63 -10.16 -17.95 -3.77
C ASN A 63 -9.10 -17.97 -2.64
N LYS A 64 -9.16 -18.93 -1.70
CA LYS A 64 -8.20 -19.00 -0.58
C LYS A 64 -6.76 -19.22 -1.01
N ILE A 65 -6.53 -19.97 -2.09
CA ILE A 65 -5.19 -20.19 -2.62
C ILE A 65 -4.64 -18.88 -3.20
N ILE A 66 -5.46 -18.19 -3.98
CA ILE A 66 -5.07 -16.93 -4.61
C ILE A 66 -4.87 -15.82 -3.57
N ASP A 67 -5.75 -15.76 -2.55
CA ASP A 67 -5.61 -14.81 -1.43
C ASP A 67 -4.25 -14.99 -0.74
N PHE A 68 -3.86 -16.24 -0.47
CA PHE A 68 -2.58 -16.57 0.13
C PHE A 68 -1.40 -16.23 -0.78
N ASP A 69 -1.46 -16.59 -2.06
CA ASP A 69 -0.38 -16.32 -3.02
C ASP A 69 -0.19 -14.80 -3.26
N VAL A 70 -1.27 -14.02 -3.28
CA VAL A 70 -1.21 -12.56 -3.36
C VAL A 70 -0.60 -11.98 -2.09
N PHE A 71 -1.02 -12.45 -0.92
CA PHE A 71 -0.44 -12.03 0.34
C PHE A 71 1.08 -12.30 0.39
N MET A 72 1.51 -13.50 0.05
CA MET A 72 2.93 -13.88 0.01
C MET A 72 3.73 -13.02 -0.96
N PHE A 73 3.19 -12.76 -2.14
CA PHE A 73 3.81 -11.88 -3.12
C PHE A 73 4.02 -10.47 -2.57
N LEU A 74 3.02 -9.93 -1.88
CA LEU A 74 3.10 -8.59 -1.29
C LEU A 74 4.09 -8.53 -0.12
N MET A 75 4.17 -9.59 0.69
CA MET A 75 5.18 -9.64 1.76
C MET A 75 6.60 -9.67 1.20
N VAL A 76 6.86 -10.45 0.15
CA VAL A 76 8.15 -10.44 -0.54
C VAL A 76 8.44 -9.06 -1.15
N PHE A 77 7.43 -8.44 -1.77
CA PHE A 77 7.56 -7.08 -2.30
C PHE A 77 7.92 -6.08 -1.21
N LEU A 78 7.24 -6.10 -0.04
CA LEU A 78 7.56 -5.22 1.07
C LEU A 78 8.99 -5.43 1.59
N ILE A 79 9.45 -6.69 1.70
CA ILE A 79 10.82 -6.98 2.09
C ILE A 79 11.81 -6.30 1.13
N LEU A 80 11.64 -6.49 -0.18
CA LEU A 80 12.49 -5.88 -1.20
C LEU A 80 12.40 -4.36 -1.17
N TYR A 81 11.21 -3.80 -0.96
CA TYR A 81 10.98 -2.36 -0.86
C TYR A 81 11.71 -1.75 0.35
N TYR A 82 11.67 -2.43 1.51
CA TYR A 82 12.41 -1.99 2.69
C TYR A 82 13.93 -2.17 2.53
N LEU A 83 14.40 -3.26 1.92
CA LEU A 83 15.83 -3.41 1.59
C LEU A 83 16.31 -2.31 0.65
N PHE A 84 15.50 -1.96 -0.35
CA PHE A 84 15.80 -0.87 -1.25
C PHE A 84 15.79 0.49 -0.54
N GLY A 85 15.01 0.64 0.52
CA GLY A 85 15.01 1.80 1.41
C GLY A 85 16.38 2.10 2.04
N ILE A 86 17.24 1.08 2.22
CA ILE A 86 18.62 1.29 2.71
C ILE A 86 19.41 2.21 1.75
N VAL A 87 19.12 2.12 0.46
CA VAL A 87 19.79 2.92 -0.58
C VAL A 87 19.14 4.28 -0.77
N ILE A 88 17.80 4.34 -0.82
CA ILE A 88 17.04 5.58 -1.10
C ILE A 88 16.77 6.43 0.15
N GLY A 89 17.00 5.85 1.34
CA GLY A 89 16.68 6.49 2.62
C GLY A 89 15.26 6.20 3.11
N TYR A 90 15.02 6.63 4.36
CA TYR A 90 13.75 6.42 5.06
C TYR A 90 13.19 7.72 5.60
N ALA A 91 11.86 7.81 5.61
CA ALA A 91 11.12 8.89 6.27
C ALA A 91 10.42 8.36 7.53
N LYS A 92 10.31 9.20 8.57
CA LYS A 92 9.49 8.88 9.74
C LYS A 92 8.01 8.95 9.38
N SER A 93 7.24 7.98 9.86
CA SER A 93 5.78 8.06 9.78
C SER A 93 5.26 9.02 10.83
N ASN A 94 4.68 10.14 10.40
CA ASN A 94 4.16 11.18 11.30
C ASN A 94 2.93 10.72 12.11
N ASN A 95 2.18 9.75 11.60
CA ASN A 95 0.91 9.28 12.18
C ASN A 95 1.00 7.83 12.69
N TYR A 96 2.20 7.34 12.97
CA TYR A 96 2.44 5.99 13.45
C TYR A 96 1.66 5.70 14.74
N LEU A 97 0.71 4.77 14.65
CA LEU A 97 -0.14 4.27 15.76
C LEU A 97 -0.72 5.36 16.70
N THR A 98 -0.91 6.58 16.21
CA THR A 98 -1.57 7.63 16.98
C THR A 98 -3.09 7.46 16.93
N LEU A 99 -3.83 7.91 17.96
CA LEU A 99 -5.30 7.91 17.93
C LEU A 99 -5.84 8.72 16.74
N TYR A 100 -5.20 9.84 16.41
CA TYR A 100 -5.51 10.63 15.23
C TYR A 100 -5.28 9.81 13.94
N GLY A 101 -4.14 9.14 13.82
CA GLY A 101 -3.82 8.26 12.69
C GLY A 101 -4.85 7.13 12.53
N LEU A 102 -5.28 6.52 13.62
CA LEU A 102 -6.30 5.47 13.61
C LEU A 102 -7.64 5.99 13.10
N THR A 103 -8.13 7.10 13.67
CA THR A 103 -9.47 7.62 13.34
C THR A 103 -9.55 8.34 12.00
N VAL A 104 -8.53 9.10 11.59
CA VAL A 104 -8.59 9.93 10.38
C VAL A 104 -8.06 9.22 9.14
N PHE A 105 -7.11 8.29 9.30
CA PHE A 105 -6.49 7.60 8.15
C PHE A 105 -6.83 6.11 8.09
N ILE A 106 -6.61 5.34 9.15
CA ILE A 106 -6.71 3.87 9.09
C ILE A 106 -8.16 3.42 8.93
N ILE A 107 -9.06 3.82 9.83
CA ILE A 107 -10.46 3.37 9.82
C ILE A 107 -11.18 3.79 8.52
N PRO A 108 -11.16 5.07 8.08
CA PRO A 108 -11.81 5.46 6.84
C PRO A 108 -11.25 4.76 5.60
N THR A 109 -9.92 4.51 5.56
CA THR A 109 -9.28 3.79 4.47
C THR A 109 -9.75 2.34 4.41
N ILE A 110 -9.81 1.63 5.55
CA ILE A 110 -10.33 0.27 5.61
C ILE A 110 -11.79 0.21 5.12
N LEU A 111 -12.65 1.09 5.64
CA LEU A 111 -14.06 1.14 5.25
C LEU A 111 -14.22 1.43 3.75
N LYS A 112 -13.48 2.43 3.23
CA LYS A 112 -13.47 2.75 1.79
C LYS A 112 -13.08 1.54 0.95
N ILE A 113 -11.98 0.85 1.30
CA ILE A 113 -11.47 -0.30 0.57
C ILE A 113 -12.49 -1.44 0.56
N VAL A 114 -13.03 -1.80 1.72
CA VAL A 114 -13.94 -2.93 1.87
C VAL A 114 -15.23 -2.68 1.07
N PHE A 115 -15.90 -1.56 1.28
CA PHE A 115 -17.16 -1.26 0.59
C PHE A 115 -16.96 -1.03 -0.91
N LYS A 116 -15.87 -0.38 -1.30
CA LYS A 116 -15.53 -0.16 -2.72
C LYS A 116 -15.37 -1.50 -3.47
N GLU A 117 -14.57 -2.41 -2.94
CA GLU A 117 -14.28 -3.66 -3.63
C GLU A 117 -15.43 -4.67 -3.54
N HIS A 118 -16.20 -4.66 -2.45
CA HIS A 118 -17.41 -5.46 -2.34
C HIS A 118 -18.48 -5.00 -3.34
N LEU A 119 -18.74 -3.69 -3.43
CA LEU A 119 -19.64 -3.09 -4.42
C LEU A 119 -19.21 -3.44 -5.85
N ARG A 120 -17.89 -3.32 -6.17
CA ARG A 120 -17.35 -3.74 -7.47
C ARG A 120 -17.73 -5.20 -7.77
N LYS A 121 -17.53 -6.09 -6.81
CA LYS A 121 -17.87 -7.52 -6.97
C LYS A 121 -19.35 -7.71 -7.26
N LEU A 122 -20.24 -7.04 -6.52
CA LEU A 122 -21.68 -7.13 -6.73
C LEU A 122 -22.08 -6.67 -8.13
N ILE A 123 -21.57 -5.53 -8.58
CA ILE A 123 -21.84 -4.99 -9.92
C ILE A 123 -21.36 -5.96 -11.00
N LEU A 124 -20.11 -6.44 -10.92
CA LEU A 124 -19.53 -7.33 -11.92
C LEU A 124 -20.23 -8.69 -12.02
N THR A 125 -20.68 -9.27 -10.88
CA THR A 125 -21.44 -10.53 -10.91
C THR A 125 -22.75 -10.39 -11.63
N LYS A 126 -23.42 -9.25 -11.54
CA LYS A 126 -24.69 -8.97 -12.21
C LYS A 126 -24.54 -8.48 -13.64
N SER A 127 -23.42 -7.83 -13.95
CA SER A 127 -23.08 -7.40 -15.32
C SER A 127 -22.81 -8.59 -16.26
N GLY A 128 -22.42 -9.75 -15.71
CA GLY A 128 -22.09 -10.94 -16.48
C GLY A 128 -20.95 -10.68 -17.48
N ASN A 129 -21.14 -11.04 -18.76
CA ASN A 129 -20.15 -10.81 -19.82
C ASN A 129 -20.42 -9.57 -20.67
N ASN A 130 -21.24 -8.63 -20.19
CA ASN A 130 -21.51 -7.40 -20.93
C ASN A 130 -20.30 -6.46 -20.87
N LYS A 131 -19.55 -6.40 -21.99
CA LYS A 131 -18.32 -5.59 -22.09
C LYS A 131 -18.54 -4.11 -21.79
N PHE A 132 -19.68 -3.55 -22.22
CA PHE A 132 -20.01 -2.14 -22.00
C PHE A 132 -20.13 -1.85 -20.49
N LEU A 133 -20.89 -2.65 -19.73
CA LEU A 133 -21.03 -2.48 -18.29
C LEU A 133 -19.68 -2.67 -17.56
N ILE A 134 -18.88 -3.66 -17.98
CA ILE A 134 -17.55 -3.88 -17.37
C ILE A 134 -16.65 -2.65 -17.56
N ILE A 135 -16.60 -2.07 -18.76
CA ILE A 135 -15.82 -0.86 -19.05
C ILE A 135 -16.36 0.31 -18.22
N TYR A 136 -17.69 0.47 -18.17
CA TYR A 136 -18.32 1.53 -17.39
C TYR A 136 -18.03 1.39 -15.88
N THR A 137 -18.06 0.17 -15.36
CA THR A 137 -17.61 -0.14 -13.97
C THR A 137 -16.16 0.29 -13.76
N VAL A 138 -15.24 -0.01 -14.68
CA VAL A 138 -13.84 0.42 -14.57
C VAL A 138 -13.75 1.95 -14.49
N LEU A 139 -14.46 2.66 -15.37
CA LEU A 139 -14.48 4.12 -15.39
C LEU A 139 -15.04 4.71 -14.09
N LEU A 140 -16.15 4.15 -13.55
CA LEU A 140 -16.70 4.55 -12.28
C LEU A 140 -15.66 4.46 -11.14
N PHE A 141 -14.95 3.33 -11.04
CA PHE A 141 -13.97 3.13 -9.97
C PHE A 141 -12.69 3.94 -10.15
N ILE A 142 -12.29 4.26 -11.39
CA ILE A 142 -11.24 5.25 -11.67
C ILE A 142 -11.68 6.63 -11.14
N MET A 143 -12.91 7.05 -11.42
CA MET A 143 -13.44 8.33 -10.93
C MET A 143 -13.48 8.40 -9.41
N ILE A 144 -13.86 7.33 -8.72
CA ILE A 144 -13.85 7.25 -7.24
C ILE A 144 -12.44 7.50 -6.67
N ASP A 145 -11.38 7.05 -7.36
CA ASP A 145 -10.01 7.23 -6.90
C ASP A 145 -9.42 8.58 -7.31
N VAL A 146 -9.73 9.08 -8.50
CA VAL A 146 -9.11 10.26 -9.11
C VAL A 146 -9.76 11.58 -8.66
N LEU A 147 -11.10 11.64 -8.59
CA LEU A 147 -11.81 12.89 -8.29
C LEU A 147 -11.44 13.53 -6.93
N PRO A 148 -11.30 12.78 -5.82
CA PRO A 148 -10.88 13.37 -4.55
C PRO A 148 -9.47 13.97 -4.62
N ALA A 149 -8.56 13.34 -5.35
CA ALA A 149 -7.21 13.84 -5.55
C ALA A 149 -7.17 15.08 -6.46
N LEU A 150 -7.99 15.09 -7.51
CA LEU A 150 -8.12 16.22 -8.42
C LEU A 150 -8.58 17.50 -7.71
N SER A 151 -9.53 17.38 -6.76
CA SER A 151 -10.04 18.52 -6.01
C SER A 151 -9.03 19.13 -5.02
N MET A 152 -8.00 18.38 -4.62
CA MET A 152 -6.96 18.82 -3.69
C MET A 152 -5.74 19.43 -4.39
N LEU A 153 -5.55 19.16 -5.68
CA LEU A 153 -4.39 19.63 -6.44
C LEU A 153 -4.66 21.01 -7.04
N LYS A 154 -3.75 21.94 -6.77
CA LYS A 154 -3.68 23.21 -7.49
C LYS A 154 -2.86 22.98 -8.76
N MET A 155 -3.53 22.78 -9.89
CA MET A 155 -2.87 22.61 -11.20
C MET A 155 -2.34 23.95 -11.73
N SER A 156 -1.43 24.57 -11.00
CA SER A 156 -0.87 25.87 -11.37
C SER A 156 0.32 25.76 -12.33
N ASN A 157 1.04 24.64 -12.26
CA ASN A 157 2.26 24.41 -13.02
C ASN A 157 2.25 23.09 -13.78
N MET A 158 3.05 22.97 -14.85
CA MET A 158 3.21 21.71 -15.59
C MET A 158 3.74 20.57 -14.72
N HIS A 159 4.52 20.87 -13.69
CA HIS A 159 5.00 19.88 -12.74
C HIS A 159 3.83 19.25 -11.93
N ASP A 160 2.87 20.06 -11.46
CA ASP A 160 1.69 19.58 -10.73
C ASP A 160 0.81 18.67 -11.60
N VAL A 161 0.66 19.05 -12.89
CA VAL A 161 -0.04 18.23 -13.89
C VAL A 161 0.68 16.89 -14.11
N PHE A 162 2.02 16.90 -14.20
CA PHE A 162 2.80 15.68 -14.32
C PHE A 162 2.65 14.77 -13.10
N ILE A 163 2.76 15.33 -11.87
CA ILE A 163 2.57 14.59 -10.62
C ILE A 163 1.17 13.96 -10.58
N PHE A 164 0.13 14.71 -10.95
CA PHE A 164 -1.23 14.18 -11.00
C PHE A 164 -1.36 13.00 -11.97
N ILE A 165 -0.84 13.14 -13.18
CA ILE A 165 -0.89 12.07 -14.18
C ILE A 165 -0.09 10.86 -13.70
N ALA A 166 1.14 11.06 -13.24
CA ALA A 166 2.07 9.99 -12.90
C ALA A 166 1.72 9.27 -11.58
N LEU A 167 1.30 9.99 -10.54
CA LEU A 167 1.06 9.43 -9.20
C LEU A 167 -0.41 9.10 -8.92
N VAL A 168 -1.36 9.66 -9.69
CA VAL A 168 -2.79 9.46 -9.42
C VAL A 168 -3.49 8.80 -10.59
N LEU A 169 -3.44 9.39 -11.78
CA LEU A 169 -4.24 8.93 -12.92
C LEU A 169 -3.78 7.58 -13.46
N LEU A 170 -2.50 7.44 -13.82
CA LEU A 170 -1.96 6.21 -14.39
C LEU A 170 -2.00 5.02 -13.40
N PRO A 171 -1.59 5.15 -12.12
CA PRO A 171 -1.76 4.10 -11.13
C PRO A 171 -3.23 3.71 -10.92
N SER A 172 -4.15 4.69 -10.89
CA SER A 172 -5.58 4.41 -10.76
C SER A 172 -6.13 3.60 -11.94
N ILE A 173 -5.71 3.89 -13.18
CA ILE A 173 -6.12 3.14 -14.37
C ILE A 173 -5.62 1.70 -14.29
N THR A 174 -4.32 1.47 -14.06
CA THR A 174 -3.73 0.13 -14.00
C THR A 174 -4.31 -0.69 -12.86
N PHE A 175 -4.50 -0.07 -11.70
CA PHE A 175 -5.11 -0.70 -10.55
C PHE A 175 -6.56 -1.12 -10.84
N ASN A 176 -7.42 -0.22 -11.33
CA ASN A 176 -8.84 -0.50 -11.53
C ASN A 176 -9.10 -1.53 -12.64
N ILE A 177 -8.27 -1.57 -13.69
CA ILE A 177 -8.30 -2.64 -14.70
C ILE A 177 -7.93 -3.97 -14.06
N SER A 178 -6.84 -4.03 -13.30
CA SER A 178 -6.36 -5.23 -12.62
C SER A 178 -7.37 -5.73 -11.59
N ALA A 179 -7.88 -4.83 -10.75
CA ALA A 179 -8.88 -5.13 -9.72
C ALA A 179 -10.19 -5.66 -10.33
N THR A 180 -10.65 -5.09 -11.44
CA THR A 180 -11.85 -5.55 -12.13
C THR A 180 -11.66 -6.98 -12.66
N TYR A 181 -10.54 -7.27 -13.31
CA TYR A 181 -10.22 -8.62 -13.79
C TYR A 181 -10.18 -9.63 -12.64
N ILE A 182 -9.48 -9.31 -11.54
CA ILE A 182 -9.35 -10.18 -10.36
C ILE A 182 -10.73 -10.43 -9.73
N ASN A 183 -11.53 -9.37 -9.55
CA ASN A 183 -12.87 -9.47 -9.01
C ASN A 183 -13.79 -10.36 -9.86
N MET A 184 -13.70 -10.29 -11.19
CA MET A 184 -14.47 -11.14 -12.10
C MET A 184 -14.09 -12.61 -11.99
N LYS A 185 -12.81 -12.93 -11.90
CA LYS A 185 -12.29 -14.31 -11.96
C LYS A 185 -12.24 -15.00 -10.61
N VAL A 186 -11.91 -14.27 -9.56
CA VAL A 186 -11.65 -14.81 -8.21
C VAL A 186 -12.62 -14.24 -7.19
N GLY A 187 -12.64 -12.92 -7.05
CA GLY A 187 -13.42 -12.22 -6.05
C GLY A 187 -12.68 -10.99 -5.53
N TYR A 188 -13.26 -10.34 -4.52
CA TYR A 188 -12.75 -9.07 -4.02
C TYR A 188 -11.64 -9.22 -2.95
N MET A 189 -11.49 -10.39 -2.30
CA MET A 189 -10.52 -10.57 -1.21
C MET A 189 -9.06 -10.36 -1.62
N PRO A 190 -8.53 -10.89 -2.74
CA PRO A 190 -7.15 -10.63 -3.14
C PRO A 190 -6.87 -9.14 -3.35
N VAL A 191 -7.86 -8.40 -3.86
CA VAL A 191 -7.75 -6.95 -4.08
C VAL A 191 -7.76 -6.19 -2.76
N ILE A 192 -8.62 -6.58 -1.82
CA ILE A 192 -8.64 -6.00 -0.46
C ILE A 192 -7.29 -6.25 0.24
N ILE A 193 -6.76 -7.48 0.21
CA ILE A 193 -5.46 -7.82 0.81
C ILE A 193 -4.37 -6.90 0.26
N TYR A 194 -4.32 -6.73 -1.07
CA TYR A 194 -3.38 -5.83 -1.72
C TYR A 194 -3.52 -4.40 -1.21
N LEU A 195 -4.73 -3.85 -1.27
CA LEU A 195 -4.98 -2.46 -0.88
C LEU A 195 -4.71 -2.20 0.60
N LEU A 196 -5.12 -3.12 1.49
CA LEU A 196 -4.89 -2.95 2.93
C LEU A 196 -3.40 -2.95 3.25
N ILE A 197 -2.63 -3.92 2.73
CA ILE A 197 -1.20 -3.97 2.97
C ILE A 197 -0.52 -2.71 2.43
N PHE A 198 -0.81 -2.34 1.17
CA PHE A 198 -0.12 -1.25 0.48
C PHE A 198 -0.54 0.14 0.97
N SER A 199 -1.78 0.31 1.43
CA SER A 199 -2.25 1.60 1.95
C SER A 199 -1.97 1.81 3.44
N LEU A 200 -1.94 0.72 4.24
CA LEU A 200 -1.87 0.86 5.70
C LEU A 200 -0.46 0.70 6.27
N TYR A 201 0.49 0.06 5.55
CA TYR A 201 1.84 -0.16 6.08
C TYR A 201 2.48 1.13 6.60
N GLN A 202 2.29 2.25 5.91
CA GLN A 202 2.85 3.55 6.28
C GLN A 202 2.33 4.12 7.61
N TYR A 203 1.16 3.66 8.09
CA TYR A 203 0.57 4.09 9.38
C TYR A 203 0.86 3.10 10.50
N ILE A 204 1.24 1.87 10.16
CA ILE A 204 1.51 0.79 11.14
C ILE A 204 2.99 0.74 11.49
N VAL A 205 3.86 1.17 10.59
CA VAL A 205 5.31 1.08 10.75
C VAL A 205 5.90 2.46 11.06
N PRO A 206 6.85 2.56 12.01
CA PRO A 206 7.40 3.86 12.47
C PRO A 206 8.21 4.59 11.40
N ILE A 207 8.77 3.85 10.43
CA ILE A 207 9.53 4.41 9.31
C ILE A 207 9.15 3.72 8.02
N VAL A 208 9.19 4.47 6.93
CA VAL A 208 8.87 3.99 5.58
C VAL A 208 9.97 4.38 4.61
N PRO A 209 10.28 3.54 3.60
CA PRO A 209 11.17 3.94 2.51
C PRO A 209 10.67 5.24 1.87
N ASN A 210 11.58 6.14 1.51
CA ASN A 210 11.27 7.45 0.95
C ASN A 210 11.73 7.56 -0.52
N PRO A 211 11.03 6.90 -1.45
CA PRO A 211 11.36 6.99 -2.87
C PRO A 211 11.07 8.40 -3.39
N SER A 212 11.83 8.82 -4.41
CA SER A 212 11.47 10.01 -5.18
C SER A 212 10.08 9.84 -5.84
N GLU A 213 9.43 10.95 -6.18
CA GLU A 213 8.10 10.94 -6.81
C GLU A 213 8.07 10.09 -8.08
N TYR A 214 9.12 10.16 -8.91
CA TYR A 214 9.25 9.35 -10.12
C TYR A 214 9.30 7.86 -9.83
N LEU A 215 10.09 7.45 -8.84
CA LEU A 215 10.21 6.05 -8.45
C LEU A 215 8.91 5.53 -7.85
N LYS A 216 8.24 6.34 -7.03
CA LYS A 216 6.92 6.04 -6.49
C LYS A 216 5.89 5.84 -7.61
N ALA A 217 5.86 6.73 -8.59
CA ALA A 217 4.96 6.61 -9.75
C ALA A 217 5.18 5.29 -10.51
N ILE A 218 6.43 4.89 -10.73
CA ILE A 218 6.77 3.62 -11.39
C ILE A 218 6.26 2.43 -10.56
N ILE A 219 6.50 2.43 -9.25
CA ILE A 219 6.06 1.36 -8.36
C ILE A 219 4.53 1.25 -8.36
N ASP A 220 3.83 2.36 -8.17
CA ASP A 220 2.37 2.41 -8.08
C ASP A 220 1.70 2.01 -9.41
N PHE A 221 2.36 2.27 -10.54
CA PHE A 221 1.90 1.86 -11.87
C PHE A 221 2.14 0.36 -12.15
N ILE A 222 3.33 -0.17 -11.83
CA ILE A 222 3.74 -1.53 -12.19
C ILE A 222 3.15 -2.57 -11.24
N LEU A 223 3.05 -2.28 -9.94
CA LEU A 223 2.64 -3.27 -8.93
C LEU A 223 1.28 -3.92 -9.21
N PRO A 224 0.20 -3.18 -9.57
CA PRO A 224 -1.08 -3.79 -9.92
C PRO A 224 -0.98 -4.74 -11.12
N ILE A 225 -0.13 -4.42 -12.09
CA ILE A 225 0.10 -5.24 -13.29
C ILE A 225 0.79 -6.55 -12.92
N LEU A 226 1.80 -6.51 -12.04
CA LEU A 226 2.48 -7.71 -11.56
C LEU A 226 1.53 -8.64 -10.81
N ILE A 227 0.65 -8.08 -9.96
CA ILE A 227 -0.38 -8.85 -9.25
C ILE A 227 -1.36 -9.48 -10.23
N LEU A 228 -1.79 -8.73 -11.24
CA LEU A 228 -2.66 -9.24 -12.30
C LEU A 228 -2.04 -10.45 -13.02
N PHE A 229 -0.77 -10.34 -13.43
CA PHE A 229 -0.05 -11.46 -14.08
C PHE A 229 0.07 -12.67 -13.16
N LYS A 230 0.38 -12.44 -11.88
CA LYS A 230 0.46 -13.51 -10.88
C LYS A 230 -0.87 -14.23 -10.75
N VAL A 231 -1.98 -13.50 -10.54
CA VAL A 231 -3.32 -14.06 -10.41
C VAL A 231 -3.74 -14.78 -11.68
N ARG A 232 -3.52 -14.18 -12.87
CA ARG A 232 -3.85 -14.80 -14.16
C ARG A 232 -3.13 -16.13 -14.35
N LYS A 233 -1.83 -16.21 -14.00
CA LYS A 233 -1.06 -17.44 -14.08
C LYS A 233 -1.66 -18.55 -13.20
N ILE A 234 -2.09 -18.21 -11.98
CA ILE A 234 -2.70 -19.16 -11.06
C ILE A 234 -4.08 -19.60 -11.56
N VAL A 235 -4.92 -18.66 -11.98
CA VAL A 235 -6.26 -18.96 -12.52
C VAL A 235 -6.16 -19.90 -13.72
N ASN A 236 -5.27 -19.62 -14.67
CA ASN A 236 -5.08 -20.49 -15.85
C ASN A 236 -4.61 -21.89 -15.44
N LYS A 237 -3.65 -22.00 -14.53
CA LYS A 237 -3.16 -23.29 -14.03
C LYS A 237 -4.28 -24.17 -13.46
N TYR A 238 -5.21 -23.58 -12.70
CA TYR A 238 -6.29 -24.33 -12.07
C TYR A 238 -7.55 -24.49 -12.96
N SER A 239 -7.68 -23.70 -14.04
CA SER A 239 -8.74 -23.91 -15.03
C SER A 239 -8.44 -25.04 -16.01
N ASP A 240 -7.17 -25.22 -16.38
CA ASP A 240 -6.73 -26.24 -17.36
C ASP A 240 -6.55 -27.62 -16.73
N GLU A 241 -6.31 -27.66 -15.42
CA GLU A 241 -6.13 -28.91 -14.69
C GLU A 241 -7.33 -29.09 -13.75
N ASN A 242 -8.15 -30.13 -13.98
CA ASN A 242 -9.11 -30.67 -12.99
C ASN A 242 -8.38 -31.28 -11.77
N LYS A 243 -7.27 -30.65 -11.32
CA LYS A 243 -6.44 -31.14 -10.23
C LYS A 243 -7.14 -30.90 -8.91
N GLU A 244 -7.30 -31.97 -8.15
CA GLU A 244 -7.67 -31.91 -6.73
C GLU A 244 -6.65 -31.02 -6.00
N ILE A 245 -7.17 -29.98 -5.34
CA ILE A 245 -6.37 -29.07 -4.52
C ILE A 245 -5.87 -29.85 -3.31
N ASP A 246 -4.57 -30.14 -3.29
CA ASP A 246 -3.91 -30.96 -2.27
C ASP A 246 -4.12 -30.39 -0.86
N ARG A 247 -4.56 -31.25 0.08
CA ARG A 247 -4.73 -30.90 1.51
C ARG A 247 -3.41 -30.49 2.19
N ASN A 248 -2.28 -31.00 1.72
CA ASN A 248 -0.96 -30.72 2.27
C ASN A 248 -0.50 -29.28 2.03
N TYR A 249 -1.11 -28.56 1.05
CA TYR A 249 -0.83 -27.16 0.77
C TYR A 249 -1.02 -26.25 2.01
N LYS A 250 -1.96 -26.55 2.89
CA LYS A 250 -2.27 -25.70 4.05
C LYS A 250 -1.16 -25.64 5.12
N LYS A 251 -0.52 -26.77 5.42
CA LYS A 251 0.52 -26.83 6.48
C LYS A 251 1.82 -26.17 6.01
N SER A 252 2.28 -26.49 4.81
CA SER A 252 3.46 -25.87 4.20
C SER A 252 3.26 -24.37 3.97
N ALA A 253 2.03 -23.94 3.63
CA ALA A 253 1.68 -22.57 3.40
C ALA A 253 1.79 -21.68 4.67
N ILE A 254 1.41 -22.19 5.84
CA ILE A 254 1.53 -21.44 7.10
C ILE A 254 2.98 -21.21 7.47
N ILE A 255 3.84 -22.22 7.34
CA ILE A 255 5.29 -22.10 7.62
C ILE A 255 5.92 -21.08 6.65
N LEU A 256 5.61 -21.18 5.34
CA LEU A 256 6.06 -20.24 4.32
C LEU A 256 5.60 -18.78 4.59
N LEU A 257 4.48 -18.58 5.30
CA LEU A 257 3.97 -17.26 5.67
C LEU A 257 4.75 -16.65 6.83
N ILE A 258 5.18 -17.46 7.80
CA ILE A 258 5.91 -16.97 9.00
C ILE A 258 7.27 -16.37 8.60
N ILE A 259 7.98 -17.00 7.68
CA ILE A 259 9.32 -16.56 7.25
C ILE A 259 9.34 -15.10 6.73
N PRO A 260 8.54 -14.71 5.73
CA PRO A 260 8.55 -13.34 5.23
C PRO A 260 8.06 -12.31 6.26
N ILE A 261 7.11 -12.68 7.14
CA ILE A 261 6.66 -11.81 8.22
C ILE A 261 7.82 -11.55 9.19
N MET A 262 8.49 -12.60 9.66
CA MET A 262 9.64 -12.47 10.56
C MET A 262 10.77 -11.66 9.93
N LEU A 263 11.07 -11.91 8.66
CA LEU A 263 12.09 -11.16 7.93
C LEU A 263 11.73 -9.66 7.81
N THR A 264 10.46 -9.35 7.53
CA THR A 264 9.98 -7.96 7.47
C THR A 264 10.12 -7.28 8.83
N ILE A 265 9.76 -7.96 9.92
CA ILE A 265 9.91 -7.44 11.30
C ILE A 265 11.37 -7.17 11.62
N ILE A 266 12.28 -8.08 11.26
CA ILE A 266 13.72 -7.94 11.49
C ILE A 266 14.27 -6.74 10.72
N ILE A 267 13.91 -6.58 9.45
CA ILE A 267 14.34 -5.44 8.62
C ILE A 267 13.84 -4.13 9.23
N ILE A 268 12.55 -4.06 9.60
CA ILE A 268 11.95 -2.89 10.24
C ILE A 268 12.67 -2.59 11.55
N TYR A 269 13.01 -3.61 12.34
CA TYR A 269 13.77 -3.46 13.57
C TYR A 269 15.10 -2.73 13.32
N PHE A 270 15.92 -3.25 12.41
CA PHE A 270 17.24 -2.69 12.14
C PHE A 270 17.21 -1.30 11.49
N VAL A 271 16.19 -1.03 10.70
CA VAL A 271 16.11 0.22 9.91
C VAL A 271 15.39 1.35 10.67
N SER A 272 14.52 1.02 11.63
CA SER A 272 13.67 2.00 12.30
C SER A 272 14.41 3.06 13.13
N GLY A 273 15.64 2.75 13.58
CA GLY A 273 16.34 3.61 14.54
C GLY A 273 15.61 3.75 15.89
N TYR A 274 14.59 2.93 16.15
CA TYR A 274 13.84 2.91 17.42
C TYR A 274 14.51 2.06 18.49
N PHE A 275 15.40 1.17 18.05
CA PHE A 275 16.05 0.18 18.88
C PHE A 275 17.52 0.54 19.12
N LYS A 276 18.14 -0.12 20.06
CA LYS A 276 19.52 0.10 20.44
C LYS A 276 20.49 0.02 19.25
N TYR A 277 20.23 -0.88 18.32
CA TYR A 277 21.02 -1.07 17.11
C TYR A 277 20.18 -0.76 15.87
N TYR A 278 20.75 -0.03 14.91
CA TYR A 278 20.11 0.23 13.63
C TYR A 278 21.11 0.27 12.47
N ALA A 279 20.65 0.00 11.26
CA ALA A 279 21.46 0.04 10.06
C ALA A 279 21.46 1.45 9.43
N LEU A 280 22.62 1.92 8.99
CA LEU A 280 22.79 3.18 8.26
C LEU A 280 23.59 2.94 7.00
N ALA A 281 23.14 3.45 5.85
CA ALA A 281 23.89 3.44 4.59
C ALA A 281 24.81 4.66 4.50
N ILE A 282 26.05 4.43 4.12
CA ILE A 282 27.07 5.48 3.93
C ILE A 282 26.85 6.14 2.56
N ALA A 283 26.45 7.40 2.54
CA ALA A 283 26.10 8.12 1.32
C ALA A 283 27.32 8.79 0.64
N SER A 284 28.40 9.03 1.38
CA SER A 284 29.59 9.75 0.88
C SER A 284 30.89 8.99 1.11
N GLY A 285 31.94 9.33 0.37
CA GLY A 285 33.28 8.75 0.52
C GLY A 285 34.16 9.44 1.56
N SER A 286 33.63 10.31 2.44
CA SER A 286 34.38 11.06 3.43
C SER A 286 35.14 10.22 4.45
N MET A 287 34.73 8.99 4.63
CA MET A 287 35.35 8.02 5.55
C MET A 287 36.24 6.97 4.84
N ASN A 288 36.49 7.11 3.55
CA ASN A 288 37.38 6.25 2.81
C ASN A 288 38.83 6.34 3.36
N PRO A 289 39.58 5.24 3.54
CA PRO A 289 39.28 3.84 3.12
C PRO A 289 38.54 2.99 4.17
N VAL A 290 38.06 3.56 5.29
CA VAL A 290 37.42 2.80 6.36
C VAL A 290 36.04 2.29 5.94
N PHE A 291 35.27 3.14 5.26
CA PHE A 291 33.97 2.80 4.68
C PHE A 291 33.84 3.37 3.28
N ASP A 292 33.46 2.56 2.35
CA ASP A 292 33.15 2.99 0.98
C ASP A 292 31.71 3.52 0.89
N ARG A 293 31.49 4.39 -0.12
CA ARG A 293 30.14 4.84 -0.47
C ARG A 293 29.26 3.61 -0.82
N GLY A 294 28.07 3.53 -0.18
CA GLY A 294 27.14 2.41 -0.34
C GLY A 294 27.30 1.30 0.69
N SER A 295 28.34 1.35 1.54
CA SER A 295 28.47 0.43 2.69
C SER A 295 27.31 0.60 3.66
N VAL A 296 26.86 -0.49 4.27
CA VAL A 296 25.87 -0.48 5.35
C VAL A 296 26.57 -0.78 6.66
N VAL A 297 26.43 0.13 7.63
CA VAL A 297 27.01 0.00 8.97
C VAL A 297 25.91 -0.19 10.00
N ILE A 298 26.18 -0.98 11.05
CA ILE A 298 25.28 -1.12 12.19
C ILE A 298 25.77 -0.17 13.30
N ILE A 299 24.89 0.70 13.72
CA ILE A 299 25.16 1.72 14.72
C ILE A 299 24.48 1.35 16.03
N GLU A 300 25.22 1.45 17.13
CA GLU A 300 24.66 1.40 18.48
C GLU A 300 24.26 2.83 18.90
N GLN A 301 23.00 3.02 19.30
CA GLN A 301 22.55 4.32 19.80
C GLN A 301 23.14 4.61 21.18
N VAL A 302 23.66 5.83 21.35
CA VAL A 302 24.13 6.40 22.62
C VAL A 302 23.15 7.48 23.01
N ASN A 303 22.38 7.25 24.06
CA ASN A 303 21.39 8.21 24.59
C ASN A 303 20.98 7.82 26.02
N ASP A 304 20.22 8.68 26.70
CA ASP A 304 19.72 8.46 28.08
C ASP A 304 18.92 7.18 28.23
N LYS A 305 18.19 6.77 27.19
CA LYS A 305 17.40 5.53 27.21
C LYS A 305 18.25 4.28 27.41
N TYR A 306 19.51 4.30 27.00
CA TYR A 306 20.41 3.13 27.06
C TYR A 306 21.58 3.32 28.02
N ASP A 307 21.70 4.49 28.62
CA ASP A 307 22.73 4.85 29.63
C ASP A 307 24.14 4.34 29.24
N ASN A 308 24.56 4.62 28.02
CA ASN A 308 25.78 4.07 27.46
C ASN A 308 26.77 5.13 26.90
N TYR A 309 26.70 6.37 27.42
CA TYR A 309 27.60 7.47 27.04
C TYR A 309 29.09 7.18 27.31
N ASN A 310 29.39 6.35 28.31
CA ASN A 310 30.74 5.90 28.61
C ASN A 310 31.42 5.12 27.47
N LYS A 311 30.65 4.70 26.47
CA LYS A 311 31.16 4.07 25.25
C LYS A 311 31.74 5.05 24.26
N LEU A 312 31.46 6.35 24.38
CA LEU A 312 32.07 7.39 23.58
C LEU A 312 33.52 7.55 24.00
N LYS A 313 34.44 7.33 23.09
CA LYS A 313 35.90 7.51 23.29
C LYS A 313 36.50 8.17 22.07
N GLU A 314 37.53 8.99 22.27
CA GLU A 314 38.31 9.57 21.20
C GLU A 314 38.86 8.49 20.25
N GLY A 315 38.88 8.77 18.96
CA GLY A 315 39.28 7.82 17.93
C GLY A 315 38.16 6.89 17.42
N LYS A 316 37.03 6.74 18.14
CA LYS A 316 35.89 5.96 17.65
C LYS A 316 35.14 6.66 16.54
N ILE A 317 34.52 5.87 15.66
CA ILE A 317 33.66 6.39 14.62
C ILE A 317 32.25 6.53 15.21
N ILE A 318 31.67 7.72 15.06
CA ILE A 318 30.34 8.06 15.55
C ILE A 318 29.44 8.53 14.40
N ALA A 319 28.15 8.31 14.55
CA ALA A 319 27.13 8.90 13.70
C ALA A 319 26.34 9.91 14.51
N PHE A 320 26.27 11.15 14.03
CA PHE A 320 25.55 12.24 14.67
C PHE A 320 24.65 12.97 13.69
N LYS A 321 23.63 13.64 14.22
CA LYS A 321 22.75 14.47 13.39
C LYS A 321 23.35 15.85 13.23
N ALA A 322 23.64 16.23 11.98
CA ALA A 322 24.00 17.57 11.59
C ALA A 322 22.83 18.15 10.79
N GLU A 323 22.11 19.11 11.35
CA GLU A 323 20.91 19.73 10.77
C GLU A 323 19.86 18.69 10.30
N LYS A 324 19.77 18.45 8.99
CA LYS A 324 18.83 17.50 8.37
C LYS A 324 19.42 16.12 8.06
N ASN A 325 20.77 15.99 8.12
CA ASN A 325 21.47 14.80 7.68
C ASN A 325 22.14 14.08 8.85
N THR A 326 22.29 12.75 8.73
CA THR A 326 23.14 11.96 9.62
C THR A 326 24.53 11.89 9.02
N VAL A 327 25.52 12.33 9.77
CA VAL A 327 26.94 12.38 9.37
C VAL A 327 27.69 11.32 10.17
N VAL A 328 28.62 10.62 9.50
CA VAL A 328 29.49 9.61 10.12
C VAL A 328 30.92 10.07 10.04
N HIS A 329 31.56 10.30 11.18
CA HIS A 329 32.96 10.72 11.27
C HIS A 329 33.67 10.12 12.49
N ARG A 330 35.00 10.23 12.48
CA ARG A 330 35.84 9.83 13.60
C ARG A 330 35.81 10.91 14.68
N LEU A 331 35.53 10.54 15.91
CA LEU A 331 35.55 11.42 17.08
C LEU A 331 37.03 11.79 17.37
N ILE A 332 37.39 13.04 17.25
CA ILE A 332 38.76 13.53 17.46
C ILE A 332 39.00 13.83 18.95
N ARG A 333 38.04 14.53 19.58
CA ARG A 333 38.19 14.99 20.96
C ARG A 333 36.83 15.08 21.63
N ILE A 334 36.81 14.79 22.95
CA ILE A 334 35.65 15.00 23.84
C ILE A 334 35.99 16.16 24.76
N VAL A 335 35.15 17.19 24.77
CA VAL A 335 35.32 18.37 25.65
C VAL A 335 34.10 18.43 26.56
N ASN A 336 34.34 18.43 27.86
CA ASN A 336 33.32 18.65 28.86
C ASN A 336 33.28 20.14 29.22
N VAL A 337 32.14 20.78 29.02
CA VAL A 337 31.88 22.17 29.41
C VAL A 337 30.73 22.22 30.37
N GLY A 338 30.98 22.23 31.67
CA GLY A 338 29.99 22.08 32.70
C GLY A 338 29.37 20.68 32.67
N ASP A 339 28.04 20.61 32.67
CA ASP A 339 27.27 19.35 32.55
C ASP A 339 27.04 18.90 31.12
N GLU A 340 27.50 19.63 30.13
CA GLU A 340 27.32 19.31 28.71
C GLU A 340 28.58 18.69 28.10
N ILE A 341 28.42 17.69 27.26
CA ILE A 341 29.47 16.98 26.51
C ILE A 341 29.43 17.44 25.05
N PHE A 342 30.56 18.02 24.59
CA PHE A 342 30.74 18.49 23.21
C PHE A 342 31.80 17.69 22.47
#